data_8a1263a94f1b145e2152359a7c81fb42
#
_entry.id   8a1263a94f1b145e2152359a7c81fb42
#
_cell.length_a   1.000
_cell.length_b   1.000
_cell.length_c   1.000
_cell.angle_alpha   90.00
_cell.angle_beta   90.00
_cell.angle_gamma   90.00
#
_symmetry.space_group_name_H-M   'P 1'
#
loop_
_entity.id
_entity.type
_entity.pdbx_description
1 polymer ?
#
loop_
_entity_poly.entity_id
_entity_poly.type
_entity_poly.pdbx_seq_one_letter_code
_entity_poly.pdbx_strand_id
1 'polypeptide(L)'
;MADSPSKNKDRVLACSVYVNGNKLKDTFSLVSASVRLALNRIGKATLKFNAGNMDAQTFDESDDALFKPGNPIRLDAGGTDKEDTLFEGSIIGVRILTGKDFRSYMVVECRDNAYPATLGRKNRIFEKKKDSDIIQEVLKDYGSVSVDATQYQHPTLVQYYCSDWDFALSRADACGLFICTDGSKIKVKKPEVSGSPVLTVTFGEDLTAFDLELTADEQFTQYEAVSWNPKEQKAV
;
A
#
# COMPACT_ATOMS: atom_id res chain seq x y z
N MET A 1 -19.14 11.35 -10.20
CA MET A 1 -18.40 10.22 -10.79
C MET A 1 -17.11 10.77 -11.35
N ALA A 2 -16.00 10.15 -11.06
CA ALA A 2 -14.74 10.51 -11.70
C ALA A 2 -14.72 9.92 -13.11
N ASP A 3 -14.35 10.74 -14.09
CA ASP A 3 -14.16 10.26 -15.45
C ASP A 3 -12.87 9.42 -15.54
N SER A 4 -12.90 8.37 -16.38
CA SER A 4 -11.71 7.56 -16.63
C SER A 4 -10.60 8.44 -17.26
N PRO A 5 -9.34 8.30 -16.78
CA PRO A 5 -8.20 9.01 -17.35
C PRO A 5 -8.01 8.78 -18.86
N SER A 6 -8.51 7.66 -19.39
CA SER A 6 -8.39 7.31 -20.81
C SER A 6 -9.39 8.00 -21.74
N LYS A 7 -10.43 8.65 -21.20
CA LYS A 7 -11.38 9.43 -22.01
C LYS A 7 -10.75 10.62 -22.74
N ASN A 8 -9.62 11.10 -22.29
CA ASN A 8 -8.94 12.26 -22.88
C ASN A 8 -7.76 11.78 -23.76
N LYS A 9 -8.04 11.43 -24.99
CA LYS A 9 -7.08 10.85 -25.96
C LYS A 9 -5.90 11.77 -26.32
N ASP A 10 -5.99 13.05 -26.00
CA ASP A 10 -4.97 14.06 -26.35
C ASP A 10 -4.05 14.44 -25.16
N ARG A 11 -4.18 13.79 -24.01
CA ARG A 11 -3.33 14.09 -22.85
C ARG A 11 -2.04 13.27 -22.88
N VAL A 12 -0.93 13.98 -22.94
CA VAL A 12 0.39 13.39 -22.64
C VAL A 12 0.41 13.00 -21.17
N LEU A 13 0.73 11.75 -20.89
CA LEU A 13 0.88 11.28 -19.51
C LEU A 13 2.17 11.86 -18.94
N ALA A 14 2.06 12.61 -17.86
CA ALA A 14 3.19 13.11 -17.09
C ALA A 14 3.41 12.23 -15.86
N CYS A 15 4.65 12.00 -15.50
CA CYS A 15 5.04 11.27 -14.30
C CYS A 15 6.23 11.97 -13.67
N SER A 16 6.04 12.46 -12.45
CA SER A 16 7.05 13.19 -11.69
C SER A 16 7.49 12.39 -10.46
N VAL A 17 8.78 12.24 -10.28
CA VAL A 17 9.36 11.57 -9.12
C VAL A 17 10.05 12.61 -8.24
N TYR A 18 9.78 12.55 -6.95
CA TYR A 18 10.38 13.42 -5.93
C TYR A 18 11.13 12.57 -4.91
N VAL A 19 12.36 12.94 -4.63
CA VAL A 19 13.17 12.30 -3.59
C VAL A 19 13.64 13.38 -2.63
N ASN A 20 13.52 13.14 -1.33
CA ASN A 20 13.79 14.13 -0.29
C ASN A 20 13.06 15.47 -0.52
N GLY A 21 11.82 15.41 -1.06
CA GLY A 21 11.01 16.58 -1.36
C GLY A 21 11.36 17.33 -2.65
N ASN A 22 12.46 16.99 -3.32
CA ASN A 22 12.91 17.63 -4.55
C ASN A 22 12.53 16.78 -5.78
N LYS A 23 12.02 17.44 -6.81
CA LYS A 23 11.77 16.79 -8.10
C LYS A 23 13.08 16.27 -8.68
N LEU A 24 13.07 15.02 -9.15
CA LEU A 24 14.22 14.47 -9.87
C LEU A 24 14.50 15.28 -11.14
N LYS A 25 15.78 15.45 -11.44
CA LYS A 25 16.22 16.11 -12.66
C LYS A 25 15.92 15.23 -13.87
N ASP A 26 15.74 15.85 -15.03
CA ASP A 26 15.48 15.15 -16.31
C ASP A 26 16.65 14.26 -16.75
N THR A 27 17.80 14.36 -16.09
CA THR A 27 18.95 13.46 -16.31
C THR A 27 18.64 12.02 -15.88
N PHE A 28 17.71 11.81 -14.95
CA PHE A 28 17.23 10.50 -14.54
C PHE A 28 16.10 10.04 -15.47
N SER A 29 16.43 9.25 -16.48
CA SER A 29 15.47 8.77 -17.47
C SER A 29 14.61 7.64 -16.88
N LEU A 30 13.38 7.95 -16.48
CA LEU A 30 12.40 6.98 -15.99
C LEU A 30 11.89 6.14 -17.17
N VAL A 31 12.08 4.82 -17.09
CA VAL A 31 11.61 3.84 -18.08
C VAL A 31 10.22 3.33 -17.74
N SER A 32 9.99 3.03 -16.47
CA SER A 32 8.69 2.57 -16.00
C SER A 32 8.51 2.84 -14.50
N ALA A 33 7.27 3.05 -14.11
CA ALA A 33 6.82 3.12 -12.74
C ALA A 33 5.66 2.15 -12.54
N SER A 34 5.71 1.36 -11.47
CA SER A 34 4.63 0.46 -11.09
C SER A 34 4.28 0.72 -9.64
N VAL A 35 3.01 1.04 -9.39
CA VAL A 35 2.46 1.22 -8.03
C VAL A 35 1.44 0.13 -7.77
N ARG A 36 1.55 -0.52 -6.63
CA ARG A 36 0.61 -1.54 -6.19
C ARG A 36 0.09 -1.22 -4.80
N LEU A 37 -1.18 -0.85 -4.76
CA LEU A 37 -1.95 -0.63 -3.55
C LEU A 37 -2.98 -1.75 -3.42
N ALA A 38 -3.12 -2.32 -2.24
CA ALA A 38 -4.11 -3.36 -1.98
C ALA A 38 -4.56 -3.29 -0.53
N LEU A 39 -5.81 -3.67 -0.28
CA LEU A 39 -6.34 -3.79 1.07
C LEU A 39 -5.51 -4.80 1.88
N ASN A 40 -5.33 -4.52 3.16
CA ASN A 40 -4.61 -5.37 4.10
C ASN A 40 -3.13 -5.61 3.74
N ARG A 41 -2.55 -4.76 2.89
CA ARG A 41 -1.16 -4.86 2.45
C ARG A 41 -0.46 -3.50 2.46
N ILE A 42 0.82 -3.53 2.77
CA ILE A 42 1.69 -2.36 2.63
C ILE A 42 1.83 -2.03 1.15
N GLY A 43 1.55 -0.78 0.80
CA GLY A 43 1.72 -0.26 -0.55
C GLY A 43 3.17 -0.37 -1.02
N LYS A 44 3.36 -0.62 -2.31
CA LYS A 44 4.68 -0.67 -2.93
C LYS A 44 4.73 0.08 -4.24
N ALA A 45 5.88 0.68 -4.51
CA ALA A 45 6.21 1.19 -5.83
C ALA A 45 7.56 0.60 -6.29
N THR A 46 7.67 0.41 -7.59
CA THR A 46 8.92 0.00 -8.24
C THR A 46 9.15 0.94 -9.41
N LEU A 47 10.28 1.64 -9.38
CA LEU A 47 10.70 2.56 -10.42
C LEU A 47 11.89 1.96 -11.15
N LYS A 48 11.90 2.07 -12.46
CA LYS A 48 12.99 1.60 -13.32
C LYS A 48 13.52 2.79 -14.10
N PHE A 49 14.80 3.07 -13.95
CA PHE A 49 15.52 4.12 -14.66
C PHE A 49 16.55 3.52 -15.61
N ASN A 50 16.82 4.19 -16.73
CA ASN A 50 18.05 3.91 -17.45
C ASN A 50 19.24 4.22 -16.56
N ALA A 51 20.27 3.41 -16.58
CA ALA A 51 21.47 3.58 -15.77
C ALA A 51 22.69 3.04 -16.48
N GLY A 52 23.84 3.58 -16.10
CA GLY A 52 25.15 3.16 -16.57
C GLY A 52 25.61 3.90 -17.83
N ASN A 53 26.86 4.31 -17.76
CA ASN A 53 27.62 4.89 -18.86
C ASN A 53 28.72 3.90 -19.27
N MET A 54 28.55 3.26 -20.45
CA MET A 54 29.51 2.26 -20.92
C MET A 54 30.85 2.86 -21.30
N ASP A 55 30.87 4.08 -21.79
CA ASP A 55 32.10 4.75 -22.18
C ASP A 55 32.93 5.12 -20.95
N ALA A 56 32.29 5.56 -19.89
CA ALA A 56 32.93 5.86 -18.61
C ALA A 56 33.09 4.64 -17.70
N GLN A 57 32.42 3.51 -18.01
CA GLN A 57 32.39 2.31 -17.19
C GLN A 57 31.89 2.56 -15.75
N THR A 58 30.88 3.44 -15.62
CA THR A 58 30.32 3.88 -14.32
C THR A 58 28.81 3.68 -14.27
N PHE A 59 28.27 3.71 -13.05
CA PHE A 59 26.84 3.71 -12.73
C PHE A 59 26.52 4.92 -11.83
N ASP A 60 26.78 6.11 -12.34
CA ASP A 60 26.68 7.36 -11.58
C ASP A 60 25.28 7.57 -10.95
N GLU A 61 24.23 7.06 -11.62
CA GLU A 61 22.85 7.15 -11.12
C GLU A 61 22.65 6.34 -9.84
N SER A 62 23.35 5.22 -9.67
CA SER A 62 23.22 4.37 -8.46
C SER A 62 24.06 4.88 -7.30
N ASP A 63 25.09 5.63 -7.59
CA ASP A 63 25.99 6.21 -6.59
C ASP A 63 25.46 7.53 -6.04
N ASP A 64 24.40 8.08 -6.66
CA ASP A 64 23.77 9.32 -6.20
C ASP A 64 23.14 9.12 -4.81
N ALA A 65 23.44 10.02 -3.92
CA ALA A 65 22.92 10.03 -2.55
C ALA A 65 21.39 10.11 -2.48
N LEU A 66 20.72 10.50 -3.57
CA LEU A 66 19.25 10.55 -3.66
C LEU A 66 18.62 9.16 -3.53
N PHE A 67 19.22 8.12 -4.11
CA PHE A 67 18.63 6.77 -4.13
C PHE A 67 19.03 5.89 -2.94
N LYS A 68 19.56 6.47 -1.87
CA LYS A 68 19.89 5.69 -0.67
C LYS A 68 18.64 5.12 -0.01
N PRO A 69 18.67 3.83 0.41
CA PRO A 69 17.60 3.27 1.23
C PRO A 69 17.35 4.12 2.48
N GLY A 70 16.07 4.34 2.78
CA GLY A 70 15.61 5.23 3.84
C GLY A 70 15.17 6.62 3.36
N ASN A 71 15.57 7.06 2.19
CA ASN A 71 15.13 8.35 1.66
C ASN A 71 13.64 8.35 1.32
N PRO A 72 12.89 9.41 1.68
CA PRO A 72 11.50 9.55 1.30
C PRO A 72 11.36 9.78 -0.20
N ILE A 73 10.35 9.16 -0.78
CA ILE A 73 10.04 9.23 -2.20
C ILE A 73 8.55 9.47 -2.41
N ARG A 74 8.21 10.31 -3.40
CA ARG A 74 6.85 10.54 -3.87
C ARG A 74 6.80 10.39 -5.39
N LEU A 75 5.75 9.75 -5.86
CA LEU A 75 5.42 9.59 -7.26
C LEU A 75 4.10 10.27 -7.55
N ASP A 76 4.13 11.26 -8.43
CA ASP A 76 2.95 11.93 -8.94
C ASP A 76 2.77 11.52 -10.41
N ALA A 77 1.54 11.33 -10.85
CA ALA A 77 1.24 11.09 -12.26
C ALA A 77 -0.15 11.61 -12.63
N GLY A 78 -0.31 11.92 -13.90
CA GLY A 78 -1.55 12.47 -14.44
C GLY A 78 -1.38 13.05 -15.82
N GLY A 79 -2.25 13.98 -16.20
CA GLY A 79 -2.05 14.79 -17.39
C GLY A 79 -1.04 15.91 -17.15
N THR A 80 -0.56 16.52 -18.22
CA THR A 80 0.40 17.66 -18.13
C THR A 80 -0.13 18.84 -17.33
N ASP A 81 -1.47 18.98 -17.26
CA ASP A 81 -2.11 20.09 -16.55
C ASP A 81 -2.26 19.83 -15.05
N LYS A 82 -2.36 18.54 -14.65
CA LYS A 82 -2.55 18.14 -13.26
C LYS A 82 -2.02 16.74 -13.05
N GLU A 83 -1.08 16.62 -12.13
CA GLU A 83 -0.61 15.36 -11.58
C GLU A 83 -1.21 15.15 -10.19
N ASP A 84 -1.64 13.93 -9.89
CA ASP A 84 -2.09 13.52 -8.57
C ASP A 84 -1.05 12.57 -7.97
N THR A 85 -0.87 12.62 -6.65
CA THR A 85 0.05 11.73 -5.95
C THR A 85 -0.48 10.31 -5.99
N LEU A 86 0.28 9.41 -6.62
CA LEU A 86 -0.03 7.99 -6.70
C LEU A 86 0.61 7.18 -5.58
N PHE A 87 1.74 7.64 -5.07
CA PHE A 87 2.49 6.92 -4.06
C PHE A 87 3.36 7.87 -3.22
N GLU A 88 3.37 7.64 -1.91
CA GLU A 88 4.31 8.24 -0.98
C GLU A 88 4.90 7.15 -0.08
N GLY A 89 6.20 7.21 0.16
CA GLY A 89 6.86 6.22 1.01
C GLY A 89 8.35 6.44 1.09
N SER A 90 9.07 5.36 1.31
CA SER A 90 10.54 5.37 1.41
C SER A 90 11.16 4.34 0.48
N ILE A 91 12.34 4.64 -0.01
CA ILE A 91 13.19 3.71 -0.74
C ILE A 91 13.65 2.63 0.23
N ILE A 92 13.44 1.37 -0.11
CA ILE A 92 13.90 0.23 0.71
C ILE A 92 15.05 -0.54 0.06
N GLY A 93 15.24 -0.38 -1.23
CA GLY A 93 16.32 -1.04 -1.95
C GLY A 93 16.55 -0.45 -3.33
N VAL A 94 17.78 -0.58 -3.78
CA VAL A 94 18.22 -0.21 -5.13
C VAL A 94 18.96 -1.40 -5.71
N ARG A 95 18.68 -1.71 -6.95
CA ARG A 95 19.29 -2.82 -7.66
C ARG A 95 19.68 -2.38 -9.08
N ILE A 96 20.86 -2.76 -9.50
CA ILE A 96 21.32 -2.59 -10.88
C ILE A 96 21.06 -3.88 -11.64
N LEU A 97 20.49 -3.75 -12.82
CA LEU A 97 20.25 -4.82 -13.77
C LEU A 97 21.02 -4.51 -15.06
N THR A 98 21.86 -5.43 -15.50
CA THR A 98 22.53 -5.37 -16.79
C THR A 98 22.09 -6.56 -17.63
N GLY A 99 21.70 -6.30 -18.87
CA GLY A 99 21.26 -7.33 -19.81
C GLY A 99 22.35 -7.70 -20.83
N LYS A 100 22.14 -8.80 -21.54
CA LYS A 100 23.03 -9.23 -22.66
C LYS A 100 22.96 -8.27 -23.86
N ASP A 101 21.93 -7.43 -23.90
CA ASP A 101 21.70 -6.40 -24.91
C ASP A 101 22.43 -5.07 -24.61
N PHE A 102 23.36 -5.10 -23.66
CA PHE A 102 24.11 -3.93 -23.18
C PHE A 102 23.25 -2.82 -22.57
N ARG A 103 21.99 -3.09 -22.27
CA ARG A 103 21.14 -2.16 -21.55
C ARG A 103 21.27 -2.37 -20.05
N SER A 104 21.44 -1.27 -19.35
CA SER A 104 21.52 -1.30 -17.90
C SER A 104 20.42 -0.43 -17.30
N TYR A 105 19.90 -0.89 -16.18
CA TYR A 105 18.81 -0.24 -15.49
C TYR A 105 19.08 -0.20 -13.99
N MET A 106 18.69 0.90 -13.38
CA MET A 106 18.54 1.01 -11.93
C MET A 106 17.08 0.75 -11.57
N VAL A 107 16.84 -0.17 -10.66
CA VAL A 107 15.51 -0.48 -10.12
C VAL A 107 15.46 -0.05 -8.67
N VAL A 108 14.55 0.87 -8.37
CA VAL A 108 14.32 1.43 -7.04
C VAL A 108 13.05 0.82 -6.47
N GLU A 109 13.18 0.11 -5.36
CA GLU A 109 12.05 -0.51 -4.66
C GLU A 109 11.63 0.35 -3.48
N CYS A 110 10.33 0.64 -3.39
CA CYS A 110 9.78 1.52 -2.39
C CYS A 110 8.62 0.86 -1.64
N ARG A 111 8.46 1.24 -0.37
CA ARG A 111 7.31 0.89 0.46
C ARG A 111 6.66 2.14 1.02
N ASP A 112 5.36 2.08 1.27
CA ASP A 112 4.67 3.21 1.87
C ASP A 112 5.10 3.46 3.34
N ASN A 113 4.67 4.58 3.90
CA ASN A 113 5.10 5.03 5.21
C ASN A 113 4.66 4.11 6.36
N ALA A 114 3.71 3.20 6.15
CA ALA A 114 3.32 2.21 7.14
C ALA A 114 4.26 0.99 7.19
N TYR A 115 5.21 0.86 6.24
CA TYR A 115 6.14 -0.27 6.19
C TYR A 115 6.90 -0.53 7.50
N PRO A 116 7.38 0.48 8.25
CA PRO A 116 8.07 0.23 9.52
C PRO A 116 7.22 -0.51 10.55
N ALA A 117 5.88 -0.48 10.45
CA ALA A 117 5.00 -1.26 11.31
C ALA A 117 5.16 -2.78 11.14
N THR A 118 5.71 -3.24 10.01
CA THR A 118 6.00 -4.65 9.75
C THR A 118 7.32 -5.11 10.36
N LEU A 119 8.15 -4.16 10.81
CA LEU A 119 9.50 -4.43 11.30
C LEU A 119 9.50 -4.63 12.81
N GLY A 120 10.33 -5.59 13.23
CA GLY A 120 10.47 -5.90 14.65
C GLY A 120 9.26 -6.62 15.24
N ARG A 121 9.43 -7.14 16.43
CA ARG A 121 8.40 -7.86 17.17
C ARG A 121 8.26 -7.25 18.54
N LYS A 122 7.02 -7.07 19.00
CA LYS A 122 6.70 -6.38 20.24
C LYS A 122 5.85 -7.25 21.15
N ASN A 123 5.94 -6.96 22.44
CA ASN A 123 5.08 -7.52 23.48
C ASN A 123 4.41 -6.36 24.19
N ARG A 124 3.07 -6.34 24.19
CA ARG A 124 2.26 -5.32 24.88
C ARG A 124 1.03 -5.98 25.50
N ILE A 125 0.53 -5.42 26.56
CA ILE A 125 -0.72 -5.81 27.21
C ILE A 125 -1.68 -4.64 27.11
N PHE A 126 -2.87 -4.91 26.65
CA PHE A 126 -3.97 -3.94 26.55
C PHE A 126 -5.07 -4.36 27.51
N GLU A 127 -5.44 -3.49 28.43
CA GLU A 127 -6.49 -3.76 29.42
C GLU A 127 -7.68 -2.83 29.19
N LYS A 128 -8.88 -3.39 29.26
CA LYS A 128 -10.16 -2.66 29.14
C LYS A 128 -10.23 -1.75 27.90
N LYS A 129 -9.72 -2.24 26.76
CA LYS A 129 -9.72 -1.51 25.49
C LYS A 129 -10.53 -2.21 24.42
N LYS A 130 -11.10 -1.43 23.48
CA LYS A 130 -11.74 -1.93 22.28
C LYS A 130 -10.69 -2.18 21.20
N ASP A 131 -11.01 -3.03 20.21
CA ASP A 131 -10.11 -3.27 19.07
C ASP A 131 -9.76 -1.99 18.31
N SER A 132 -10.74 -1.09 18.11
CA SER A 132 -10.49 0.21 17.48
C SER A 132 -9.43 1.03 18.20
N ASP A 133 -9.47 1.08 19.53
CA ASP A 133 -8.53 1.85 20.34
C ASP A 133 -7.15 1.22 20.31
N ILE A 134 -7.12 -0.11 20.35
CA ILE A 134 -5.88 -0.91 20.29
C ILE A 134 -5.19 -0.72 18.94
N ILE A 135 -5.93 -0.87 17.83
CA ILE A 135 -5.39 -0.70 16.47
C ILE A 135 -4.84 0.72 16.31
N GLN A 136 -5.59 1.71 16.75
CA GLN A 136 -5.14 3.11 16.69
C GLN A 136 -3.86 3.34 17.50
N GLU A 137 -3.78 2.80 18.72
CA GLU A 137 -2.59 2.93 19.57
C GLU A 137 -1.36 2.24 18.96
N VAL A 138 -1.56 1.07 18.37
CA VAL A 138 -0.48 0.28 17.78
C VAL A 138 0.08 0.93 16.52
N LEU A 139 -0.77 1.57 15.71
CA LEU A 139 -0.38 2.13 14.42
C LEU A 139 -0.06 3.63 14.44
N LYS A 140 -0.35 4.36 15.52
CA LYS A 140 -0.23 5.83 15.59
C LYS A 140 1.15 6.40 15.23
N ASP A 141 2.22 5.63 15.47
CA ASP A 141 3.60 6.07 15.24
C ASP A 141 4.01 5.94 13.75
N TYR A 142 3.15 5.34 12.90
CA TYR A 142 3.43 5.05 11.50
C TYR A 142 2.64 5.92 10.53
N GLY A 143 1.75 6.78 11.02
CA GLY A 143 0.97 7.69 10.20
C GLY A 143 -0.26 8.23 10.91
N SER A 144 -1.06 8.97 10.16
CA SER A 144 -2.37 9.44 10.63
C SER A 144 -3.38 8.30 10.53
N VAL A 145 -3.79 7.77 11.69
CA VAL A 145 -4.65 6.58 11.79
C VAL A 145 -6.10 6.99 12.02
N SER A 146 -7.01 6.43 11.24
CA SER A 146 -8.45 6.48 11.50
C SER A 146 -9.02 5.07 11.52
N VAL A 147 -9.76 4.72 12.57
CA VAL A 147 -10.33 3.38 12.77
C VAL A 147 -11.83 3.49 13.00
N ASP A 148 -12.61 2.71 12.28
CA ASP A 148 -14.05 2.59 12.54
C ASP A 148 -14.26 1.97 13.92
N ALA A 149 -15.23 2.51 14.68
CA ALA A 149 -15.48 2.12 16.06
C ALA A 149 -15.91 0.65 16.14
N THR A 150 -15.30 -0.09 17.08
CA THR A 150 -15.68 -1.45 17.48
C THR A 150 -16.45 -1.44 18.80
N GLN A 151 -17.21 -2.50 19.07
CA GLN A 151 -18.11 -2.51 20.22
C GLN A 151 -17.53 -3.24 21.43
N TYR A 152 -16.90 -4.39 21.20
CA TYR A 152 -16.44 -5.26 22.28
C TYR A 152 -15.22 -4.66 22.98
N GLN A 153 -15.27 -4.64 24.31
CA GLN A 153 -14.16 -4.22 25.16
C GLN A 153 -13.49 -5.43 25.78
N HIS A 154 -12.25 -5.67 25.41
CA HIS A 154 -11.46 -6.76 25.97
C HIS A 154 -11.08 -6.47 27.41
N PRO A 155 -11.30 -7.40 28.35
CA PRO A 155 -10.74 -7.30 29.73
C PRO A 155 -9.22 -7.20 29.69
N THR A 156 -8.59 -8.07 28.91
CA THR A 156 -7.15 -8.11 28.65
C THR A 156 -6.90 -8.70 27.28
N LEU A 157 -6.04 -8.07 26.49
CA LEU A 157 -5.57 -8.57 25.21
C LEU A 157 -4.05 -8.41 25.13
N VAL A 158 -3.37 -9.38 24.54
CA VAL A 158 -1.90 -9.42 24.49
C VAL A 158 -1.44 -9.41 23.03
N GLN A 159 -0.60 -8.45 22.68
CA GLN A 159 0.27 -8.55 21.50
C GLN A 159 1.48 -9.39 21.96
N TYR A 160 1.62 -10.59 21.40
CA TYR A 160 2.70 -11.49 21.78
C TYR A 160 3.63 -11.76 20.60
N TYR A 161 4.84 -11.24 20.70
CA TYR A 161 5.97 -11.48 19.79
C TYR A 161 5.61 -11.41 18.30
N CYS A 162 4.84 -10.40 17.92
CA CYS A 162 4.45 -10.12 16.53
C CYS A 162 4.68 -8.65 16.17
N SER A 163 4.71 -8.34 14.87
CA SER A 163 4.84 -6.98 14.40
C SER A 163 3.57 -6.16 14.72
N ASP A 164 3.70 -4.84 14.73
CA ASP A 164 2.55 -3.97 14.94
C ASP A 164 1.54 -4.11 13.81
N TRP A 165 2.03 -4.28 12.58
CA TRP A 165 1.18 -4.50 11.42
C TRP A 165 0.39 -5.81 11.50
N ASP A 166 1.05 -6.93 11.77
CA ASP A 166 0.39 -8.24 11.83
C ASP A 166 -0.64 -8.29 12.96
N PHE A 167 -0.31 -7.66 14.10
CA PHE A 167 -1.23 -7.57 15.22
C PHE A 167 -2.46 -6.72 14.86
N ALA A 168 -2.25 -5.52 14.31
CA ALA A 168 -3.35 -4.66 13.89
C ALA A 168 -4.21 -5.35 12.83
N LEU A 169 -3.59 -6.03 11.86
CA LEU A 169 -4.28 -6.76 10.81
C LEU A 169 -5.16 -7.88 11.38
N SER A 170 -4.61 -8.68 12.31
CA SER A 170 -5.39 -9.75 12.95
C SER A 170 -6.58 -9.21 13.75
N ARG A 171 -6.44 -8.03 14.37
CA ARG A 171 -7.53 -7.39 15.11
C ARG A 171 -8.58 -6.79 14.17
N ALA A 172 -8.14 -6.18 13.07
CA ALA A 172 -9.03 -5.66 12.04
C ALA A 172 -9.85 -6.79 11.42
N ASP A 173 -9.21 -7.89 11.05
CA ASP A 173 -9.84 -9.06 10.47
C ASP A 173 -10.90 -9.67 11.41
N ALA A 174 -10.58 -9.85 12.70
CA ALA A 174 -11.51 -10.32 13.71
C ALA A 174 -12.77 -9.42 13.89
N CYS A 175 -12.68 -8.16 13.46
CA CYS A 175 -13.79 -7.20 13.50
C CYS A 175 -14.45 -6.97 12.14
N GLY A 176 -14.04 -7.70 11.09
CA GLY A 176 -14.53 -7.51 9.72
C GLY A 176 -14.13 -6.15 9.13
N LEU A 177 -12.97 -5.63 9.53
CA LEU A 177 -12.40 -4.37 9.05
C LEU A 177 -11.26 -4.63 8.07
N PHE A 178 -11.06 -3.69 7.13
CA PHE A 178 -9.91 -3.68 6.23
C PHE A 178 -8.98 -2.52 6.55
N ILE A 179 -7.68 -2.76 6.40
CA ILE A 179 -6.65 -1.74 6.50
C ILE A 179 -6.30 -1.27 5.09
N CYS A 180 -6.38 0.05 4.88
CA CYS A 180 -5.96 0.72 3.65
C CYS A 180 -4.92 1.77 3.99
N THR A 181 -3.79 1.77 3.28
CA THR A 181 -2.76 2.78 3.39
C THR A 181 -2.78 3.70 2.18
N ASP A 182 -2.55 4.99 2.43
CA ASP A 182 -2.54 6.04 1.41
C ASP A 182 -1.50 7.09 1.85
N GLY A 183 -0.26 6.92 1.41
CA GLY A 183 0.89 7.71 1.85
C GLY A 183 1.10 7.61 3.37
N SER A 184 0.89 8.72 4.07
CA SER A 184 0.99 8.78 5.54
C SER A 184 -0.33 8.52 6.27
N LYS A 185 -1.40 8.16 5.55
CA LYS A 185 -2.73 7.91 6.13
C LYS A 185 -2.99 6.42 6.21
N ILE A 186 -3.41 5.96 7.37
CA ILE A 186 -3.83 4.57 7.61
C ILE A 186 -5.31 4.59 7.98
N LYS A 187 -6.15 3.99 7.14
CA LYS A 187 -7.59 3.91 7.33
C LYS A 187 -7.98 2.47 7.62
N VAL A 188 -8.68 2.24 8.72
CA VAL A 188 -9.20 0.93 9.11
C VAL A 188 -10.72 1.01 9.13
N LYS A 189 -11.36 0.39 8.13
CA LYS A 189 -12.78 0.62 7.85
C LYS A 189 -13.51 -0.68 7.58
N LYS A 190 -14.82 -0.63 7.80
CA LYS A 190 -15.75 -1.66 7.31
C LYS A 190 -15.82 -1.61 5.78
N PRO A 191 -16.02 -2.78 5.13
CA PRO A 191 -16.34 -2.79 3.70
C PRO A 191 -17.68 -2.08 3.48
N GLU A 192 -17.70 -1.13 2.55
CA GLU A 192 -18.91 -0.47 2.10
C GLU A 192 -19.24 -0.95 0.69
N VAL A 193 -20.25 -1.81 0.60
CA VAL A 193 -20.69 -2.42 -0.67
C VAL A 193 -21.98 -1.80 -1.22
N SER A 194 -22.53 -0.84 -0.49
CA SER A 194 -23.73 -0.09 -0.87
C SER A 194 -23.35 1.34 -1.24
N GLY A 195 -23.92 1.90 -2.28
CA GLY A 195 -23.67 3.26 -2.70
C GLY A 195 -23.67 3.43 -4.22
N SER A 196 -23.44 4.65 -4.68
CA SER A 196 -23.28 4.93 -6.11
C SER A 196 -21.93 4.42 -6.59
N PRO A 197 -21.83 3.94 -7.86
CA PRO A 197 -20.56 3.56 -8.44
C PRO A 197 -19.52 4.68 -8.33
N VAL A 198 -18.32 4.35 -7.89
CA VAL A 198 -17.21 5.31 -7.77
C VAL A 198 -16.59 5.59 -9.14
N LEU A 199 -16.58 4.58 -10.02
CA LEU A 199 -16.08 4.65 -11.37
C LEU A 199 -17.01 3.89 -12.29
N THR A 200 -17.26 4.43 -13.48
CA THR A 200 -17.93 3.75 -14.58
C THR A 200 -16.96 3.66 -15.74
N VAL A 201 -16.78 2.46 -16.29
CA VAL A 201 -15.94 2.20 -17.46
C VAL A 201 -16.78 1.55 -18.55
N THR A 202 -16.50 1.87 -19.81
CA THR A 202 -17.24 1.37 -20.97
C THR A 202 -16.31 0.56 -21.86
N PHE A 203 -16.70 -0.70 -22.13
CA PHE A 203 -15.92 -1.56 -23.02
C PHE A 203 -15.90 -0.97 -24.44
N GLY A 204 -14.70 -0.91 -25.00
CA GLY A 204 -14.46 -0.31 -26.32
C GLY A 204 -14.18 1.19 -26.30
N GLU A 205 -14.38 1.89 -25.18
CA GLU A 205 -14.02 3.29 -25.00
C GLU A 205 -12.82 3.43 -24.07
N ASP A 206 -13.02 3.15 -22.81
CA ASP A 206 -12.02 3.31 -21.74
C ASP A 206 -11.62 1.99 -21.08
N LEU A 207 -12.28 0.89 -21.41
CA LEU A 207 -11.95 -0.47 -21.01
C LEU A 207 -11.58 -1.29 -22.25
N THR A 208 -10.31 -1.58 -22.43
CA THR A 208 -9.80 -2.29 -23.62
C THR A 208 -9.75 -3.80 -23.46
N ALA A 209 -9.57 -4.26 -22.22
CA ALA A 209 -9.59 -5.68 -21.89
C ALA A 209 -10.09 -5.88 -20.44
N PHE A 210 -10.85 -6.92 -20.22
CA PHE A 210 -11.23 -7.36 -18.87
C PHE A 210 -11.40 -8.87 -18.84
N ASP A 211 -11.23 -9.42 -17.68
CA ASP A 211 -11.48 -10.82 -17.35
C ASP A 211 -12.44 -10.85 -16.17
N LEU A 212 -13.56 -11.55 -16.34
CA LEU A 212 -14.62 -11.68 -15.34
C LEU A 212 -14.94 -13.15 -15.14
N GLU A 213 -14.69 -13.63 -13.92
CA GLU A 213 -15.07 -14.95 -13.48
C GLU A 213 -16.22 -14.86 -12.48
N LEU A 214 -17.24 -15.65 -12.69
CA LEU A 214 -18.32 -15.90 -11.73
C LEU A 214 -18.20 -17.33 -11.25
N THR A 215 -17.90 -17.51 -9.97
CA THR A 215 -17.82 -18.84 -9.34
C THR A 215 -18.80 -18.97 -8.19
N ALA A 216 -19.29 -20.17 -7.98
CA ALA A 216 -20.09 -20.55 -6.81
C ALA A 216 -19.23 -21.19 -5.71
N ASP A 217 -17.90 -21.24 -5.91
CA ASP A 217 -16.99 -21.77 -4.92
C ASP A 217 -17.08 -20.94 -3.63
N GLU A 218 -17.06 -21.61 -2.50
CA GLU A 218 -17.12 -20.97 -1.18
C GLU A 218 -18.42 -20.17 -0.90
N GLN A 219 -19.49 -20.38 -1.66
CA GLN A 219 -20.81 -19.83 -1.35
C GLN A 219 -21.54 -20.75 -0.36
N PHE A 220 -21.54 -20.36 0.90
CA PHE A 220 -22.22 -21.10 1.95
C PHE A 220 -23.58 -20.46 2.25
N THR A 221 -24.58 -21.30 2.50
CA THR A 221 -25.93 -20.85 2.88
C THR A 221 -26.01 -20.42 4.34
N GLN A 222 -25.09 -20.90 5.17
CA GLN A 222 -25.05 -20.64 6.61
C GLN A 222 -23.63 -20.75 7.13
N TYR A 223 -23.28 -19.86 8.07
CA TYR A 223 -22.06 -19.91 8.86
C TYR A 223 -22.43 -20.06 10.33
N GLU A 224 -21.79 -20.98 11.02
CA GLU A 224 -21.93 -21.18 12.45
C GLU A 224 -20.56 -21.01 13.12
N ALA A 225 -20.52 -20.11 14.11
CA ALA A 225 -19.33 -19.90 14.93
C ALA A 225 -19.61 -20.42 16.34
N VAL A 226 -18.82 -21.35 16.81
CA VAL A 226 -18.95 -21.95 18.14
C VAL A 226 -17.73 -21.63 18.97
N SER A 227 -17.95 -21.15 20.19
CA SER A 227 -16.88 -20.89 21.16
C SER A 227 -17.16 -21.65 22.45
N TRP A 228 -16.10 -22.09 23.13
CA TRP A 228 -16.23 -22.72 24.44
C TRP A 228 -16.17 -21.67 25.55
N ASN A 229 -17.21 -21.61 26.38
CA ASN A 229 -17.20 -20.80 27.59
C ASN A 229 -16.70 -21.64 28.79
N PRO A 230 -15.43 -21.46 29.23
CA PRO A 230 -14.85 -22.30 30.30
C PRO A 230 -15.50 -22.04 31.67
N LYS A 231 -16.10 -20.87 31.86
CA LYS A 231 -16.77 -20.52 33.14
C LYS A 231 -18.10 -21.24 33.30
N GLU A 232 -18.85 -21.35 32.21
CA GLU A 232 -20.15 -22.02 32.19
C GLU A 232 -20.07 -23.46 31.69
N GLN A 233 -18.88 -23.90 31.27
CA GLN A 233 -18.58 -25.25 30.75
C GLN A 233 -19.55 -25.68 29.62
N LYS A 234 -19.88 -24.76 28.72
CA LYS A 234 -20.73 -25.04 27.57
C LYS A 234 -20.26 -24.34 26.32
N ALA A 235 -20.71 -24.84 25.16
CA ALA A 235 -20.58 -24.15 23.89
C ALA A 235 -21.55 -22.95 23.83
N VAL A 236 -21.11 -21.85 23.21
CA VAL A 236 -21.87 -20.60 22.98
C VAL A 236 -21.74 -20.21 21.54
#